data_78abd2b271e38ef17f6a0f4b0852d6e7
#
_entry.id   78abd2b271e38ef17f6a0f4b0852d6e7
#
_cell.length_a   1.000
_cell.length_b   1.000
_cell.length_c   1.000
_cell.angle_alpha   90.00
_cell.angle_beta   90.00
_cell.angle_gamma   90.00
#
_symmetry.space_group_name_H-M   'P 1'
#
loop_
_entity.id
_entity.type
_entity.pdbx_description
1 polymer ?
#
loop_
_entity_poly.entity_id
_entity_poly.type
_entity_poly.pdbx_seq_one_letter_code
_entity_poly.pdbx_strand_id
1 'polypeptide(L)'
;MRKVKKLFTLLTALYMSLMLPVQVMAAVELNTKYEVDTNKIQGWPQAADIASDTGILMDADTGTVLFDKGGDQQRYPASITKIMTLLVAVENSSMDEQVTFTETGVRNVTADSSNINSKIGEVMTMQDCLHALIIQSANDAAAQIAEHVGGTEQNFIDMMNQRAAQIGCTNTHFTNSSGLPDENHYSSAKDMALIFREGLKNEAFRSVIGDADYTIKPTNMTSDKRVFHTHHIMFRNTNRFYDQGYIH
;
A
#
# COMPACT_ATOMS: atom_id res chain seq x y z
N MET A 1 64.27 -3.15 -22.23
CA MET A 1 63.15 -2.22 -22.02
C MET A 1 61.75 -2.78 -22.36
N ARG A 2 61.56 -3.57 -23.43
CA ARG A 2 60.25 -4.11 -23.84
C ARG A 2 59.65 -5.18 -22.86
N LYS A 3 60.50 -5.98 -22.19
CA LYS A 3 60.04 -7.02 -21.22
C LYS A 3 59.58 -6.43 -19.87
N VAL A 4 60.22 -5.34 -19.41
CA VAL A 4 59.85 -4.67 -18.15
C VAL A 4 58.51 -3.94 -18.26
N LYS A 5 58.22 -3.33 -19.45
CA LYS A 5 56.94 -2.68 -19.70
C LYS A 5 55.77 -3.68 -19.71
N LYS A 6 55.96 -4.90 -20.25
CA LYS A 6 54.92 -5.94 -20.24
C LYS A 6 54.63 -6.48 -18.82
N LEU A 7 55.67 -6.57 -17.98
CA LEU A 7 55.48 -7.02 -16.59
C LEU A 7 54.73 -5.98 -15.75
N PHE A 8 55.03 -4.68 -15.98
CA PHE A 8 54.30 -3.60 -15.29
C PHE A 8 52.84 -3.50 -15.71
N THR A 9 52.52 -3.72 -17.00
CA THR A 9 51.13 -3.73 -17.51
C THR A 9 50.34 -4.94 -17.00
N LEU A 10 51.01 -6.12 -16.81
CA LEU A 10 50.34 -7.29 -16.24
C LEU A 10 50.08 -7.13 -14.73
N LEU A 11 50.98 -6.50 -13.99
CA LEU A 11 50.80 -6.23 -12.55
C LEU A 11 49.72 -5.19 -12.28
N THR A 12 49.60 -4.16 -13.13
CA THR A 12 48.49 -3.17 -13.00
C THR A 12 47.13 -3.73 -13.38
N ALA A 13 47.07 -4.62 -14.40
CA ALA A 13 45.84 -5.31 -14.76
C ALA A 13 45.41 -6.33 -13.68
N LEU A 14 46.35 -7.01 -13.03
CA LEU A 14 46.06 -7.92 -11.93
C LEU A 14 45.58 -7.17 -10.66
N TYR A 15 46.13 -5.97 -10.41
CA TYR A 15 45.69 -5.12 -9.27
C TYR A 15 44.33 -4.52 -9.50
N MET A 16 43.94 -4.19 -10.74
CA MET A 16 42.58 -3.70 -11.07
C MET A 16 41.54 -4.83 -11.07
N SER A 17 41.90 -6.09 -11.33
CA SER A 17 40.99 -7.22 -11.30
C SER A 17 40.71 -7.75 -9.86
N LEU A 18 41.53 -7.36 -8.88
CA LEU A 18 41.32 -7.68 -7.46
C LEU A 18 40.49 -6.64 -6.69
N MET A 19 40.19 -5.49 -7.31
CA MET A 19 39.21 -4.55 -6.83
C MET A 19 37.79 -4.96 -7.32
N LEU A 20 37.34 -6.13 -6.88
CA LEU A 20 35.91 -6.40 -6.89
C LEU A 20 35.26 -5.27 -6.08
N PRO A 21 34.23 -4.59 -6.61
CA PRO A 21 33.48 -3.67 -5.79
C PRO A 21 32.92 -4.49 -4.63
N VAL A 22 33.47 -4.30 -3.44
CA VAL A 22 32.80 -4.69 -2.23
C VAL A 22 31.54 -3.83 -2.24
N GLN A 23 30.42 -4.40 -2.67
CA GLN A 23 29.12 -3.82 -2.42
C GLN A 23 29.00 -3.82 -0.90
N VAL A 24 29.39 -2.70 -0.29
CA VAL A 24 28.99 -2.39 1.07
C VAL A 24 27.45 -2.31 0.99
N MET A 25 26.80 -3.42 1.29
CA MET A 25 25.36 -3.35 1.60
C MET A 25 25.31 -2.42 2.80
N ALA A 26 24.79 -1.22 2.58
CA ALA A 26 24.49 -0.31 3.67
C ALA A 26 23.68 -1.12 4.68
N ALA A 27 24.20 -1.26 5.88
CA ALA A 27 23.47 -1.91 6.95
C ALA A 27 22.16 -1.14 7.12
N VAL A 28 21.02 -1.84 7.06
CA VAL A 28 19.74 -1.22 7.35
C VAL A 28 19.81 -0.73 8.79
N GLU A 29 19.72 0.58 8.98
CA GLU A 29 19.67 1.16 10.31
C GLU A 29 18.33 0.81 10.94
N LEU A 30 18.36 0.00 12.00
CA LEU A 30 17.15 -0.41 12.71
C LEU A 30 16.64 0.75 13.56
N ASN A 31 15.34 1.01 13.49
CA ASN A 31 14.70 1.97 14.38
C ASN A 31 14.45 1.32 15.74
N THR A 32 15.18 1.78 16.76
CA THR A 32 15.13 1.24 18.13
C THR A 32 14.18 2.01 19.04
N LYS A 33 13.37 2.94 18.52
CA LYS A 33 12.45 3.75 19.34
C LYS A 33 11.46 2.90 20.14
N TYR A 34 11.00 1.79 19.54
CA TYR A 34 10.16 0.81 20.21
C TYR A 34 10.82 -0.57 20.17
N GLU A 35 10.68 -1.30 21.25
CA GLU A 35 11.09 -2.69 21.32
C GLU A 35 10.03 -3.60 20.68
N VAL A 36 10.43 -4.84 20.35
CA VAL A 36 9.48 -5.87 19.91
C VAL A 36 8.80 -6.47 21.13
N ASP A 37 7.57 -6.05 21.39
CA ASP A 37 6.83 -6.40 22.62
C ASP A 37 6.53 -7.90 22.71
N THR A 38 6.30 -8.57 21.58
CA THR A 38 6.09 -10.03 21.56
C THR A 38 7.32 -10.82 22.01
N ASN A 39 8.52 -10.25 21.92
CA ASN A 39 9.73 -10.89 22.45
C ASN A 39 9.77 -10.97 24.00
N LYS A 40 8.91 -10.23 24.68
CA LYS A 40 8.77 -10.26 26.15
C LYS A 40 7.82 -11.37 26.63
N ILE A 41 7.10 -12.03 25.72
CA ILE A 41 6.14 -13.09 26.05
C ILE A 41 6.91 -14.40 26.28
N GLN A 42 6.80 -14.96 27.47
CA GLN A 42 7.47 -16.21 27.82
C GLN A 42 6.99 -17.37 26.92
N GLY A 43 7.94 -18.08 26.31
CA GLY A 43 7.64 -19.20 25.40
C GLY A 43 7.23 -18.79 23.99
N TRP A 44 7.17 -17.48 23.68
CA TRP A 44 6.90 -16.99 22.34
C TRP A 44 8.16 -17.02 21.48
N PRO A 45 8.07 -17.31 20.17
CA PRO A 45 9.22 -17.24 19.28
C PRO A 45 9.83 -15.83 19.26
N GLN A 46 11.15 -15.75 19.34
CA GLN A 46 11.85 -14.47 19.25
C GLN A 46 11.87 -13.98 17.81
N ALA A 47 11.36 -12.79 17.57
CA ALA A 47 11.37 -12.15 16.27
C ALA A 47 12.57 -11.21 16.13
N ALA A 48 13.13 -11.12 14.91
CA ALA A 48 14.11 -10.10 14.58
C ALA A 48 13.45 -8.72 14.58
N ASP A 49 14.21 -7.68 14.95
CA ASP A 49 13.73 -6.31 14.84
C ASP A 49 13.63 -5.88 13.37
N ILE A 50 12.77 -4.90 13.10
CA ILE A 50 12.54 -4.33 11.77
C ILE A 50 12.95 -2.86 11.73
N ALA A 51 13.33 -2.37 10.53
CA ALA A 51 13.76 -0.99 10.33
C ALA A 51 12.62 0.04 10.52
N SER A 52 11.36 -0.40 10.37
CA SER A 52 10.20 0.46 10.57
C SER A 52 10.06 0.88 12.03
N ASP A 53 9.55 2.09 12.26
CA ASP A 53 9.28 2.66 13.59
C ASP A 53 8.24 1.83 14.35
N THR A 54 7.18 1.40 13.66
CA THR A 54 6.14 0.52 14.19
C THR A 54 5.83 -0.60 13.20
N GLY A 55 5.32 -1.73 13.72
CA GLY A 55 4.92 -2.86 12.88
C GLY A 55 4.08 -3.87 13.64
N ILE A 56 3.25 -4.60 12.92
CA ILE A 56 2.41 -5.67 13.43
C ILE A 56 2.39 -6.84 12.45
N LEU A 57 2.35 -8.05 12.96
CA LEU A 57 1.96 -9.25 12.22
C LEU A 57 0.84 -9.92 12.97
N MET A 58 -0.26 -10.17 12.29
CA MET A 58 -1.47 -10.77 12.85
C MET A 58 -1.87 -11.99 12.01
N ASP A 59 -2.23 -13.06 12.68
CA ASP A 59 -2.87 -14.20 12.04
C ASP A 59 -4.27 -13.82 11.55
N ALA A 60 -4.55 -14.03 10.27
CA ALA A 60 -5.78 -13.56 9.65
C ALA A 60 -7.02 -14.29 10.17
N ASP A 61 -6.91 -15.57 10.49
CA ASP A 61 -8.05 -16.38 10.91
C ASP A 61 -8.40 -16.12 12.38
N THR A 62 -7.42 -16.19 13.27
CA THR A 62 -7.62 -16.11 14.71
C THR A 62 -7.57 -14.67 15.25
N GLY A 63 -6.89 -13.75 14.56
CA GLY A 63 -6.56 -12.41 15.05
C GLY A 63 -5.42 -12.41 16.08
N THR A 64 -4.72 -13.53 16.25
CA THR A 64 -3.58 -13.61 17.17
C THR A 64 -2.44 -12.72 16.67
N VAL A 65 -1.92 -11.86 17.55
CA VAL A 65 -0.76 -11.02 17.24
C VAL A 65 0.51 -11.85 17.38
N LEU A 66 1.22 -12.05 16.26
CA LEU A 66 2.45 -12.84 16.19
C LEU A 66 3.71 -12.00 16.36
N PHE A 67 3.65 -10.72 15.96
CA PHE A 67 4.71 -9.74 16.10
C PHE A 67 4.08 -8.38 16.43
N ASP A 68 4.64 -7.69 17.41
CA ASP A 68 4.23 -6.33 17.80
C ASP A 68 5.46 -5.49 18.12
N LYS A 69 5.62 -4.39 17.39
CA LYS A 69 6.58 -3.33 17.66
C LYS A 69 5.85 -2.00 17.64
N GLY A 70 5.44 -1.51 18.81
CA GLY A 70 4.69 -0.25 18.92
C GLY A 70 3.40 -0.23 18.10
N GLY A 71 2.71 -1.38 17.99
CA GLY A 71 1.56 -1.58 17.12
C GLY A 71 0.38 -0.66 17.40
N ASP A 72 0.21 -0.21 18.65
CA ASP A 72 -0.85 0.71 19.08
C ASP A 72 -0.48 2.20 18.92
N GLN A 73 0.73 2.53 18.48
CA GLN A 73 1.18 3.92 18.35
C GLN A 73 0.51 4.61 17.16
N GLN A 74 -0.07 5.78 17.40
CA GLN A 74 -0.65 6.59 16.33
C GLN A 74 0.42 7.08 15.36
N ARG A 75 0.13 6.94 14.07
CA ARG A 75 0.96 7.35 12.93
C ARG A 75 0.08 7.92 11.83
N TYR A 76 0.67 8.72 10.98
CA TYR A 76 0.04 9.12 9.72
C TYR A 76 0.03 7.90 8.77
N PRO A 77 -1.15 7.36 8.41
CA PRO A 77 -1.23 6.15 7.59
C PRO A 77 -0.87 6.39 6.12
N ALA A 78 -0.89 7.64 5.66
CA ALA A 78 -0.74 7.98 4.25
C ALA A 78 -1.67 7.10 3.37
N SER A 79 -1.21 6.63 2.22
CA SER A 79 -2.03 5.85 1.28
C SER A 79 -2.51 4.49 1.80
N ILE A 80 -2.02 4.00 2.95
CA ILE A 80 -2.59 2.81 3.59
C ILE A 80 -4.06 3.04 3.99
N THR A 81 -4.48 4.28 4.17
CA THR A 81 -5.89 4.71 4.33
C THR A 81 -6.82 4.08 3.29
N LYS A 82 -6.34 3.91 2.05
CA LYS A 82 -7.13 3.38 0.93
C LYS A 82 -7.62 1.94 1.14
N ILE A 83 -7.04 1.20 2.08
CA ILE A 83 -7.55 -0.10 2.53
C ILE A 83 -8.94 0.07 3.18
N MET A 84 -9.11 1.11 4.01
CA MET A 84 -10.41 1.40 4.60
C MET A 84 -11.41 1.92 3.56
N THR A 85 -10.95 2.75 2.63
CA THR A 85 -11.77 3.21 1.50
C THR A 85 -12.27 2.04 0.65
N LEU A 86 -11.39 1.08 0.33
CA LEU A 86 -11.77 -0.15 -0.37
C LEU A 86 -12.82 -0.92 0.43
N LEU A 87 -12.59 -1.15 1.73
CA LEU A 87 -13.51 -1.91 2.58
C LEU A 87 -14.92 -1.30 2.59
N VAL A 88 -15.01 0.00 2.88
CA VAL A 88 -16.31 0.69 2.91
C VAL A 88 -16.98 0.68 1.53
N ALA A 89 -16.23 0.84 0.46
CA ALA A 89 -16.76 0.82 -0.89
C ALA A 89 -17.35 -0.56 -1.26
N VAL A 90 -16.62 -1.65 -1.05
CA VAL A 90 -17.12 -3.01 -1.41
C VAL A 90 -18.27 -3.49 -0.50
N GLU A 91 -18.43 -2.90 0.69
CA GLU A 91 -19.55 -3.19 1.57
C GLU A 91 -20.83 -2.43 1.18
N ASN A 92 -20.74 -1.34 0.39
CA ASN A 92 -21.85 -0.43 0.10
C ASN A 92 -22.12 -0.18 -1.39
N SER A 93 -21.41 -0.86 -2.30
CA SER A 93 -21.62 -0.73 -3.74
C SER A 93 -21.39 -2.05 -4.47
N SER A 94 -21.86 -2.14 -5.71
CA SER A 94 -21.59 -3.28 -6.60
C SER A 94 -20.44 -2.97 -7.54
N MET A 95 -19.66 -3.99 -7.92
CA MET A 95 -18.47 -3.83 -8.76
C MET A 95 -18.77 -3.28 -10.17
N ASP A 96 -19.98 -3.49 -10.67
CA ASP A 96 -20.46 -3.07 -11.99
C ASP A 96 -21.15 -1.69 -12.00
N GLU A 97 -21.32 -1.06 -10.85
CA GLU A 97 -21.88 0.30 -10.76
C GLU A 97 -21.05 1.28 -11.60
N GLN A 98 -21.77 2.19 -12.28
CA GLN A 98 -21.12 3.22 -13.09
C GLN A 98 -20.81 4.45 -12.24
N VAL A 99 -19.54 4.73 -12.07
CA VAL A 99 -19.02 5.88 -11.32
C VAL A 99 -18.72 7.00 -12.31
N THR A 100 -19.38 8.13 -12.17
CA THR A 100 -19.12 9.33 -12.98
C THR A 100 -18.22 10.27 -12.20
N PHE A 101 -17.08 10.63 -12.80
CA PHE A 101 -16.13 11.56 -12.18
C PHE A 101 -16.66 12.99 -12.23
N THR A 102 -16.67 13.64 -11.08
CA THR A 102 -17.09 15.04 -10.87
C THR A 102 -15.86 15.90 -10.55
N GLU A 103 -16.09 17.16 -10.18
CA GLU A 103 -15.05 18.04 -9.65
C GLU A 103 -14.36 17.46 -8.40
N THR A 104 -15.08 16.68 -7.60
CA THR A 104 -14.56 16.06 -6.38
C THR A 104 -13.39 15.12 -6.67
N GLY A 105 -13.52 14.22 -7.63
CA GLY A 105 -12.42 13.35 -8.06
C GLY A 105 -11.28 14.13 -8.71
N VAL A 106 -11.63 14.94 -9.70
CA VAL A 106 -10.64 15.62 -10.57
C VAL A 106 -9.78 16.66 -9.84
N ARG A 107 -10.28 17.31 -8.76
CA ARG A 107 -9.48 18.26 -7.96
C ARG A 107 -8.20 17.64 -7.38
N ASN A 108 -8.14 16.33 -7.22
CA ASN A 108 -6.97 15.60 -6.70
C ASN A 108 -6.00 15.17 -7.82
N VAL A 109 -6.26 15.53 -9.06
CA VAL A 109 -5.34 15.32 -10.21
C VAL A 109 -4.32 16.44 -10.21
N THR A 110 -3.19 16.22 -9.55
CA THR A 110 -2.06 17.14 -9.53
C THR A 110 -0.78 16.42 -9.95
N ALA A 111 0.22 17.17 -10.41
CA ALA A 111 1.49 16.60 -10.87
C ALA A 111 2.23 15.81 -9.77
N ASP A 112 2.03 16.18 -8.51
CA ASP A 112 2.73 15.60 -7.35
C ASP A 112 1.89 14.54 -6.61
N SER A 113 0.71 14.18 -7.12
CA SER A 113 -0.18 13.19 -6.52
C SER A 113 -0.30 11.92 -7.37
N SER A 114 -0.44 10.77 -6.72
CA SER A 114 -0.85 9.54 -7.41
C SER A 114 -2.28 9.69 -7.91
N ASN A 115 -2.49 9.55 -9.21
CA ASN A 115 -3.81 9.66 -9.86
C ASN A 115 -3.83 8.91 -11.19
N ILE A 116 -4.98 8.78 -11.80
CA ILE A 116 -5.18 8.14 -13.12
C ILE A 116 -5.53 9.15 -14.22
N ASN A 117 -5.37 10.44 -13.95
CA ASN A 117 -5.74 11.53 -14.85
C ASN A 117 -7.21 11.45 -15.31
N SER A 118 -8.11 11.22 -14.35
CA SER A 118 -9.55 11.22 -14.59
C SER A 118 -10.04 12.59 -15.04
N LYS A 119 -11.16 12.61 -15.77
CA LYS A 119 -11.76 13.83 -16.33
C LYS A 119 -13.18 14.01 -15.84
N ILE A 120 -13.63 15.26 -15.67
CA ILE A 120 -15.03 15.55 -15.34
C ILE A 120 -15.94 14.94 -16.41
N GLY A 121 -16.95 14.18 -15.98
CA GLY A 121 -17.86 13.44 -16.87
C GLY A 121 -17.32 12.11 -17.39
N GLU A 122 -16.13 11.71 -17.01
CA GLU A 122 -15.63 10.38 -17.31
C GLU A 122 -16.37 9.32 -16.50
N VAL A 123 -16.73 8.21 -17.15
CA VAL A 123 -17.48 7.11 -16.52
C VAL A 123 -16.61 5.85 -16.52
N MET A 124 -16.46 5.25 -15.36
CA MET A 124 -15.78 3.97 -15.15
C MET A 124 -16.64 3.06 -14.27
N THR A 125 -16.40 1.76 -14.30
CA THR A 125 -17.02 0.86 -13.32
C THR A 125 -16.44 1.07 -11.92
N MET A 126 -17.19 0.72 -10.88
CA MET A 126 -16.63 0.69 -9.52
C MET A 126 -15.41 -0.22 -9.46
N GLN A 127 -15.44 -1.36 -10.15
CA GLN A 127 -14.28 -2.25 -10.26
C GLN A 127 -13.05 -1.54 -10.81
N ASP A 128 -13.18 -0.76 -11.88
CA ASP A 128 -12.07 0.02 -12.45
C ASP A 128 -11.52 1.04 -11.43
N CYS A 129 -12.41 1.73 -10.73
CA CYS A 129 -12.05 2.70 -9.71
C CYS A 129 -11.32 2.07 -8.51
N LEU A 130 -11.76 0.88 -8.05
CA LEU A 130 -11.16 0.17 -6.93
C LEU A 130 -9.77 -0.38 -7.28
N HIS A 131 -9.56 -0.89 -8.49
CA HIS A 131 -8.24 -1.30 -8.95
C HIS A 131 -7.29 -0.11 -9.12
N ALA A 132 -7.78 1.02 -9.64
CA ALA A 132 -7.01 2.26 -9.68
C ALA A 132 -6.64 2.75 -8.27
N LEU A 133 -7.57 2.68 -7.33
CA LEU A 133 -7.37 3.01 -5.91
C LEU A 133 -6.22 2.22 -5.30
N ILE A 134 -6.17 0.90 -5.51
CA ILE A 134 -5.21 0.01 -4.84
C ILE A 134 -3.90 -0.10 -5.62
N ILE A 135 -3.95 -0.40 -6.93
CA ILE A 135 -2.73 -0.68 -7.71
C ILE A 135 -1.96 0.60 -8.01
N GLN A 136 -2.67 1.69 -8.38
CA GLN A 136 -2.06 2.98 -8.71
C GLN A 136 -2.02 3.95 -7.53
N SER A 137 -2.65 3.60 -6.42
CA SER A 137 -2.84 4.49 -5.25
C SER A 137 -3.55 5.80 -5.63
N ALA A 138 -4.49 5.75 -6.57
CA ALA A 138 -5.11 6.92 -7.20
C ALA A 138 -5.97 7.75 -6.23
N ASN A 139 -5.58 9.00 -6.02
CA ASN A 139 -6.30 9.93 -5.12
C ASN A 139 -7.59 10.46 -5.76
N ASP A 140 -7.63 10.64 -7.06
CA ASP A 140 -8.82 10.99 -7.84
C ASP A 140 -9.88 9.89 -7.75
N ALA A 141 -9.47 8.62 -7.88
CA ALA A 141 -10.37 7.49 -7.67
C ALA A 141 -10.87 7.43 -6.22
N ALA A 142 -10.01 7.65 -5.22
CA ALA A 142 -10.39 7.64 -3.81
C ALA A 142 -11.49 8.66 -3.50
N ALA A 143 -11.33 9.91 -3.94
CA ALA A 143 -12.29 10.97 -3.73
C ALA A 143 -13.62 10.73 -4.49
N GLN A 144 -13.53 10.20 -5.72
CA GLN A 144 -14.73 9.91 -6.50
C GLN A 144 -15.51 8.72 -5.96
N ILE A 145 -14.84 7.67 -5.50
CA ILE A 145 -15.47 6.54 -4.78
C ILE A 145 -16.19 7.06 -3.55
N ALA A 146 -15.55 7.93 -2.77
CA ALA A 146 -16.12 8.48 -1.55
C ALA A 146 -17.39 9.28 -1.83
N GLU A 147 -17.37 10.15 -2.84
CA GLU A 147 -18.57 10.90 -3.22
C GLU A 147 -19.66 9.97 -3.75
N HIS A 148 -19.33 9.00 -4.60
CA HIS A 148 -20.31 8.08 -5.20
C HIS A 148 -21.03 7.24 -4.13
N VAL A 149 -20.30 6.65 -3.20
CA VAL A 149 -20.83 5.75 -2.18
C VAL A 149 -21.50 6.52 -1.03
N GLY A 150 -20.89 7.61 -0.59
CA GLY A 150 -21.38 8.42 0.52
C GLY A 150 -22.43 9.48 0.12
N GLY A 151 -22.61 9.72 -1.18
CA GLY A 151 -23.37 10.87 -1.69
C GLY A 151 -22.60 12.19 -1.51
N THR A 152 -21.74 12.27 -0.51
CA THR A 152 -20.73 13.31 -0.28
C THR A 152 -19.48 12.66 0.29
N GLU A 153 -18.32 13.29 0.05
CA GLU A 153 -17.05 12.82 0.62
C GLU A 153 -17.09 12.81 2.16
N GLN A 154 -17.74 13.80 2.78
CA GLN A 154 -17.86 13.86 4.23
C GLN A 154 -18.67 12.69 4.80
N ASN A 155 -19.81 12.36 4.21
CA ASN A 155 -20.60 11.20 4.65
C ASN A 155 -19.80 9.90 4.54
N PHE A 156 -18.99 9.75 3.48
CA PHE A 156 -18.12 8.58 3.34
C PHE A 156 -17.05 8.51 4.43
N ILE A 157 -16.44 9.66 4.79
CA ILE A 157 -15.50 9.75 5.89
C ILE A 157 -16.16 9.35 7.22
N ASP A 158 -17.38 9.78 7.44
CA ASP A 158 -18.17 9.39 8.62
C ASP A 158 -18.42 7.87 8.62
N MET A 159 -18.75 7.28 7.46
CA MET A 159 -18.86 5.82 7.31
C MET A 159 -17.53 5.10 7.62
N MET A 160 -16.39 5.62 7.15
CA MET A 160 -15.07 5.07 7.45
C MET A 160 -14.80 5.04 8.96
N ASN A 161 -15.04 6.15 9.65
CA ASN A 161 -14.82 6.27 11.09
C ASN A 161 -15.79 5.38 11.88
N GLN A 162 -17.06 5.33 11.49
CA GLN A 162 -18.06 4.42 12.10
C GLN A 162 -17.64 2.96 11.92
N ARG A 163 -17.19 2.58 10.72
CA ARG A 163 -16.77 1.21 10.44
C ARG A 163 -15.50 0.85 11.21
N ALA A 164 -14.53 1.76 11.34
CA ALA A 164 -13.33 1.58 12.16
C ALA A 164 -13.71 1.28 13.63
N ALA A 165 -14.64 2.05 14.19
CA ALA A 165 -15.12 1.82 15.55
C ALA A 165 -15.82 0.45 15.71
N GLN A 166 -16.61 0.02 14.72
CA GLN A 166 -17.27 -1.31 14.71
C GLN A 166 -16.26 -2.47 14.65
N ILE A 167 -15.14 -2.29 13.95
CA ILE A 167 -14.03 -3.26 13.87
C ILE A 167 -13.27 -3.34 15.20
N GLY A 168 -13.37 -2.31 16.04
CA GLY A 168 -12.65 -2.21 17.31
C GLY A 168 -11.35 -1.41 17.23
N CYS A 169 -11.18 -0.59 16.22
CA CYS A 169 -10.06 0.35 16.13
C CYS A 169 -10.18 1.43 17.19
N THR A 170 -9.12 1.63 17.97
CA THR A 170 -9.10 2.59 19.09
C THR A 170 -8.13 3.75 18.88
N ASN A 171 -7.25 3.64 17.91
CA ASN A 171 -6.20 4.60 17.58
C ASN A 171 -6.31 5.10 16.14
N THR A 172 -7.54 5.22 15.60
CA THR A 172 -7.80 5.56 14.21
C THR A 172 -8.81 6.69 14.09
N HIS A 173 -8.49 7.66 13.27
CA HIS A 173 -9.40 8.70 12.81
C HIS A 173 -9.07 9.11 11.38
N PHE A 174 -10.04 9.01 10.50
CA PHE A 174 -9.92 9.39 9.09
C PHE A 174 -10.55 10.76 8.85
N THR A 175 -9.87 11.61 8.08
CA THR A 175 -10.35 12.94 7.65
C THR A 175 -10.51 13.04 6.14
N ASN A 176 -10.01 12.03 5.39
CA ASN A 176 -10.17 11.92 3.95
C ASN A 176 -10.05 10.46 3.50
N SER A 177 -10.46 10.20 2.26
CA SER A 177 -10.50 8.84 1.68
C SER A 177 -9.16 8.36 1.09
N SER A 178 -8.17 9.24 0.95
CA SER A 178 -6.93 8.95 0.21
C SER A 178 -5.68 8.82 1.09
N GLY A 179 -5.71 9.36 2.32
CA GLY A 179 -4.55 9.45 3.20
C GLY A 179 -3.67 10.68 2.93
N LEU A 180 -4.22 11.72 2.31
CA LEU A 180 -3.54 13.01 2.21
C LEU A 180 -3.27 13.60 3.59
N PRO A 181 -2.19 14.39 3.76
CA PRO A 181 -1.79 14.91 5.06
C PRO A 181 -2.88 15.76 5.73
N ASP A 182 -3.17 15.44 6.97
CA ASP A 182 -4.02 16.19 7.88
C ASP A 182 -3.62 15.81 9.31
N GLU A 183 -3.52 16.79 10.22
CA GLU A 183 -3.07 16.57 11.60
C GLU A 183 -3.98 15.64 12.41
N ASN A 184 -5.27 15.57 12.03
CA ASN A 184 -6.28 14.73 12.67
C ASN A 184 -6.47 13.39 11.93
N HIS A 185 -5.68 13.12 10.87
CA HIS A 185 -5.72 11.89 10.10
C HIS A 185 -4.67 10.92 10.60
N TYR A 186 -5.05 9.97 11.43
CA TYR A 186 -4.13 9.01 12.02
C TYR A 186 -4.71 7.61 12.12
N SER A 187 -3.83 6.63 12.25
CA SER A 187 -4.16 5.25 12.57
C SER A 187 -2.98 4.60 13.31
N SER A 188 -3.11 3.33 13.66
CA SER A 188 -2.01 2.52 14.20
C SER A 188 -1.77 1.28 13.32
N ALA A 189 -0.60 0.66 13.44
CA ALA A 189 -0.30 -0.56 12.69
C ALA A 189 -1.31 -1.68 13.04
N LYS A 190 -1.70 -1.79 14.31
CA LYS A 190 -2.67 -2.76 14.78
C LYS A 190 -4.07 -2.50 14.24
N ASP A 191 -4.53 -1.26 14.27
CA ASP A 191 -5.86 -0.92 13.73
C ASP A 191 -5.93 -1.18 12.22
N MET A 192 -4.87 -0.83 11.47
CA MET A 192 -4.79 -1.13 10.04
C MET A 192 -4.79 -2.64 9.75
N ALA A 193 -4.15 -3.45 10.60
CA ALA A 193 -4.22 -4.91 10.48
C ALA A 193 -5.64 -5.45 10.78
N LEU A 194 -6.35 -4.88 11.75
CA LEU A 194 -7.75 -5.22 12.03
C LEU A 194 -8.66 -4.88 10.85
N ILE A 195 -8.49 -3.70 10.25
CA ILE A 195 -9.25 -3.27 9.06
C ILE A 195 -8.96 -4.19 7.87
N PHE A 196 -7.70 -4.50 7.63
CA PHE A 196 -7.30 -5.42 6.55
C PHE A 196 -7.86 -6.83 6.76
N ARG A 197 -7.76 -7.36 7.99
CA ARG A 197 -8.32 -8.65 8.36
C ARG A 197 -9.85 -8.71 8.16
N GLU A 198 -10.55 -7.62 8.47
CA GLU A 198 -11.99 -7.52 8.20
C GLU A 198 -12.28 -7.56 6.70
N GLY A 199 -11.51 -6.80 5.91
CA GLY A 199 -11.60 -6.81 4.45
C GLY A 199 -11.40 -8.20 3.84
N LEU A 200 -10.48 -9.00 4.36
CA LEU A 200 -10.22 -10.37 3.88
C LEU A 200 -11.44 -11.31 3.98
N LYS A 201 -12.47 -10.97 4.74
CA LYS A 201 -13.73 -11.74 4.78
C LYS A 201 -14.63 -11.47 3.56
N ASN A 202 -14.42 -10.36 2.86
CA ASN A 202 -15.18 -9.95 1.67
C ASN A 202 -14.48 -10.43 0.39
N GLU A 203 -15.23 -11.12 -0.49
CA GLU A 203 -14.69 -11.67 -1.73
C GLU A 203 -14.24 -10.59 -2.72
N ALA A 204 -15.03 -9.51 -2.88
CA ALA A 204 -14.67 -8.40 -3.76
C ALA A 204 -13.39 -7.68 -3.27
N PHE A 205 -13.25 -7.51 -1.96
CA PHE A 205 -12.03 -6.98 -1.37
C PHE A 205 -10.81 -7.86 -1.73
N ARG A 206 -10.90 -9.19 -1.50
CA ARG A 206 -9.81 -10.12 -1.84
C ARG A 206 -9.46 -10.10 -3.32
N SER A 207 -10.47 -10.05 -4.19
CA SER A 207 -10.25 -9.97 -5.64
C SER A 207 -9.43 -8.73 -6.01
N VAL A 208 -9.80 -7.55 -5.51
CA VAL A 208 -9.10 -6.31 -5.85
C VAL A 208 -7.65 -6.28 -5.33
N ILE A 209 -7.41 -6.75 -4.10
CA ILE A 209 -6.05 -6.73 -3.54
C ILE A 209 -5.14 -7.84 -4.09
N GLY A 210 -5.73 -8.92 -4.63
CA GLY A 210 -5.01 -10.06 -5.20
C GLY A 210 -4.49 -9.81 -6.61
N ASP A 211 -5.01 -8.81 -7.33
CA ASP A 211 -4.60 -8.53 -8.69
C ASP A 211 -3.28 -7.74 -8.74
N ALA A 212 -2.27 -8.32 -9.38
CA ALA A 212 -0.98 -7.68 -9.60
C ALA A 212 -0.99 -6.66 -10.76
N ASP A 213 -1.84 -6.91 -11.75
CA ASP A 213 -1.98 -6.13 -12.97
C ASP A 213 -3.46 -5.88 -13.26
N TYR A 214 -3.78 -4.68 -13.72
CA TYR A 214 -5.14 -4.35 -14.15
C TYR A 214 -5.16 -3.41 -15.34
N THR A 215 -6.16 -3.56 -16.21
CA THR A 215 -6.31 -2.71 -17.37
C THR A 215 -7.71 -2.12 -17.44
N ILE A 216 -7.82 -0.79 -17.29
CA ILE A 216 -9.04 -0.06 -17.59
C ILE A 216 -9.13 0.10 -19.11
N LYS A 217 -10.26 -0.31 -19.67
CA LYS A 217 -10.57 -0.15 -21.10
C LYS A 217 -10.78 1.32 -21.46
N PRO A 218 -10.78 1.69 -22.76
CA PRO A 218 -11.20 3.02 -23.18
C PRO A 218 -12.55 3.41 -22.55
N THR A 219 -12.63 4.67 -22.12
CA THR A 219 -13.84 5.25 -21.50
C THR A 219 -14.55 6.19 -22.50
N ASN A 220 -15.64 6.79 -22.05
CA ASN A 220 -16.33 7.82 -22.83
C ASN A 220 -15.47 9.09 -23.06
N MET A 221 -14.40 9.30 -22.28
CA MET A 221 -13.55 10.49 -22.34
C MET A 221 -12.10 10.22 -22.75
N THR A 222 -11.71 8.94 -22.85
CA THR A 222 -10.33 8.54 -23.14
C THR A 222 -10.32 7.34 -24.08
N SER A 223 -9.69 7.50 -25.25
CA SER A 223 -9.57 6.44 -26.27
C SER A 223 -8.51 5.38 -25.94
N ASP A 224 -7.59 5.71 -25.06
CA ASP A 224 -6.49 4.83 -24.67
C ASP A 224 -6.84 4.03 -23.41
N LYS A 225 -6.39 2.78 -23.39
CA LYS A 225 -6.45 1.97 -22.19
C LYS A 225 -5.44 2.45 -21.14
N ARG A 226 -5.77 2.31 -19.86
CA ARG A 226 -4.83 2.52 -18.76
C ARG A 226 -4.38 1.17 -18.22
N VAL A 227 -3.07 0.92 -18.19
CA VAL A 227 -2.48 -0.33 -17.69
C VAL A 227 -1.77 -0.03 -16.38
N PHE A 228 -2.14 -0.72 -15.34
CA PHE A 228 -1.55 -0.61 -14.00
C PHE A 228 -0.80 -1.88 -13.65
N HIS A 229 0.32 -1.69 -12.98
CA HIS A 229 1.15 -2.77 -12.43
C HIS A 229 1.39 -2.51 -10.95
N THR A 230 1.25 -3.53 -10.14
CA THR A 230 1.49 -3.38 -8.70
C THR A 230 2.90 -2.88 -8.40
N HIS A 231 3.00 -1.98 -7.43
CA HIS A 231 4.28 -1.53 -6.89
C HIS A 231 4.89 -2.54 -5.91
N HIS A 232 4.13 -3.57 -5.51
CA HIS A 232 4.59 -4.58 -4.56
C HIS A 232 5.59 -5.52 -5.19
N ILE A 233 6.85 -5.40 -4.79
CA ILE A 233 7.97 -6.12 -5.42
C ILE A 233 7.91 -7.64 -5.27
N MET A 234 7.22 -8.16 -4.25
CA MET A 234 7.06 -9.60 -4.03
C MET A 234 6.16 -10.27 -5.07
N PHE A 235 5.31 -9.51 -5.78
CA PHE A 235 4.51 -9.99 -6.90
C PHE A 235 5.30 -10.09 -8.22
N ARG A 236 6.56 -9.60 -8.26
CA ARG A 236 7.38 -9.61 -9.48
C ARG A 236 8.30 -10.81 -9.49
N ASN A 237 8.12 -11.73 -10.44
CA ASN A 237 8.93 -12.93 -10.60
C ASN A 237 10.43 -12.68 -10.83
N THR A 238 10.82 -11.45 -11.18
CA THR A 238 12.22 -11.02 -11.31
C THR A 238 12.85 -10.60 -9.99
N ASN A 239 12.06 -10.51 -8.92
CA ASN A 239 12.54 -10.08 -7.61
C ASN A 239 12.99 -11.29 -6.77
N ARG A 240 14.09 -11.13 -6.03
CA ARG A 240 14.60 -12.17 -5.12
C ARG A 240 13.65 -12.55 -3.97
N PHE A 241 12.65 -11.70 -3.71
CA PHE A 241 11.62 -11.92 -2.69
C PHE A 241 10.31 -12.44 -3.28
N TYR A 242 10.28 -12.71 -4.60
CA TYR A 242 9.11 -13.29 -5.24
C TYR A 242 8.84 -14.68 -4.65
N ASP A 243 7.63 -14.85 -4.17
CA ASP A 243 7.13 -16.14 -3.70
C ASP A 243 5.80 -16.45 -4.38
N GLN A 244 5.79 -17.55 -5.14
CA GLN A 244 4.61 -17.98 -5.88
C GLN A 244 3.45 -18.40 -4.96
N GLY A 245 3.72 -18.79 -3.72
CA GLY A 245 2.72 -19.09 -2.69
C GLY A 245 2.06 -17.86 -2.05
N TYR A 246 2.59 -16.67 -2.32
CA TYR A 246 2.08 -15.41 -1.75
C TYR A 246 0.84 -14.86 -2.49
N ILE A 247 0.52 -15.44 -3.66
CA ILE A 247 -0.46 -14.91 -4.63
C ILE A 247 -1.75 -15.74 -4.64
N HIS A 248 -1.95 -16.62 -3.66
CA HIS A 248 -3.11 -17.53 -3.62
C HIS A 248 -4.05 -17.22 -2.47
#